data_efd5a6cd8cf7bd18a3ed383378cec710
#
_entry.id   efd5a6cd8cf7bd18a3ed383378cec710
#
_cell.length_a   1.000
_cell.length_b   1.000
_cell.length_c   1.000
_cell.angle_alpha   90.00
_cell.angle_beta   90.00
_cell.angle_gamma   90.00
#
_symmetry.space_group_name_H-M   'P 1'
#
loop_
_entity.id
_entity.type
_entity.pdbx_description
1 polymer ?
#
loop_
_entity_poly.entity_id
_entity_poly.type
_entity_poly.pdbx_seq_one_letter_code
_entity_poly.pdbx_strand_id
1 'polypeptide(L)'
;MKLTVEQCDTYNRNGFLVFPELFSSVEVNALRDEADRLRQIDAEGIFREGNHGMAKTMFRMHEPDGPTYSPAYRALSRTSRSLGVAQQLLRDDKVYMHHCKLNMKPAIEGTVWHWHQDFGSWQKDGIQMPEMVTMMVMLDEATEIGGCLYMLPGSHLKGRFDPYFEDSTVYKFYAT
;
A
#
# COMPACT_ATOMS: atom_id res chain seq x y z
N MET A 1 -9.75 -16.23 5.31
CA MET A 1 -8.97 -16.23 6.56
C MET A 1 -9.81 -15.54 7.62
N LYS A 2 -9.80 -16.04 8.87
CA LYS A 2 -10.51 -15.43 9.99
C LYS A 2 -9.48 -14.94 11.01
N LEU A 3 -9.63 -13.70 11.45
CA LEU A 3 -8.79 -13.12 12.51
C LEU A 3 -9.16 -13.70 13.87
N THR A 4 -8.16 -13.87 14.74
CA THR A 4 -8.39 -14.18 16.14
C THR A 4 -8.82 -12.94 16.91
N VAL A 5 -9.41 -13.12 18.10
CA VAL A 5 -9.74 -12.01 19.00
C VAL A 5 -8.49 -11.20 19.35
N GLU A 6 -7.39 -11.88 19.66
CA GLU A 6 -6.11 -11.24 19.97
C GLU A 6 -5.57 -10.38 18.80
N GLN A 7 -5.71 -10.84 17.55
CA GLN A 7 -5.34 -10.05 16.38
C GLN A 7 -6.22 -8.81 16.25
N CYS A 8 -7.53 -8.94 16.44
CA CYS A 8 -8.44 -7.78 16.43
C CYS A 8 -8.09 -6.77 17.53
N ASP A 9 -7.80 -7.23 18.75
CA ASP A 9 -7.39 -6.37 19.87
C ASP A 9 -6.05 -5.69 19.61
N THR A 10 -5.10 -6.42 19.01
CA THR A 10 -3.80 -5.87 18.62
C THR A 10 -3.97 -4.80 17.55
N TYR A 11 -4.81 -5.03 16.54
CA TYR A 11 -5.12 -4.03 15.53
C TYR A 11 -5.76 -2.78 16.14
N ASN A 12 -6.75 -2.95 16.98
CA ASN A 12 -7.44 -1.84 17.65
C ASN A 12 -6.46 -1.00 18.50
N ARG A 13 -5.48 -1.63 19.14
CA ARG A 13 -4.49 -0.96 19.98
C ARG A 13 -3.37 -0.31 19.17
N ASN A 14 -2.83 -1.03 18.21
CA ASN A 14 -1.61 -0.61 17.49
C ASN A 14 -1.92 0.11 16.18
N GLY A 15 -3.07 -0.16 15.54
CA GLY A 15 -3.44 0.37 14.23
C GLY A 15 -2.91 -0.44 13.05
N PHE A 16 -2.18 -1.53 13.30
CA PHE A 16 -1.69 -2.42 12.26
C PHE A 16 -1.53 -3.86 12.75
N LEU A 17 -1.47 -4.78 11.78
CA LEU A 17 -1.10 -6.19 11.96
C LEU A 17 -0.01 -6.54 10.96
N VAL A 18 0.85 -7.48 11.35
CA VAL A 18 1.84 -8.07 10.47
C VAL A 18 1.56 -9.57 10.36
N PHE A 19 1.55 -10.09 9.14
CA PHE A 19 1.32 -11.50 8.84
C PHE A 19 2.54 -12.04 8.10
N PRO A 20 3.53 -12.60 8.80
CA PRO A 20 4.67 -13.23 8.15
C PRO A 20 4.20 -14.39 7.25
N GLU A 21 4.82 -14.52 6.09
CA GLU A 21 4.61 -15.64 5.16
C GLU A 21 3.14 -15.91 4.78
N LEU A 22 2.31 -14.86 4.76
CA LEU A 22 0.89 -14.99 4.44
C LEU A 22 0.64 -15.52 3.01
N PHE A 23 1.54 -15.20 2.10
CA PHE A 23 1.55 -15.68 0.72
C PHE A 23 2.75 -16.57 0.47
N SER A 24 2.55 -17.65 -0.26
CA SER A 24 3.61 -18.57 -0.64
C SER A 24 4.61 -17.93 -1.60
N SER A 25 5.82 -18.48 -1.68
CA SER A 25 6.83 -18.04 -2.64
C SER A 25 6.34 -18.12 -4.10
N VAL A 26 5.50 -19.10 -4.43
CA VAL A 26 4.91 -19.24 -5.77
C VAL A 26 3.99 -18.06 -6.07
N GLU A 27 3.14 -17.65 -5.12
CA GLU A 27 2.24 -16.51 -5.28
C GLU A 27 3.02 -15.20 -5.36
N VAL A 28 4.03 -15.03 -4.51
CA VAL A 28 4.89 -13.84 -4.53
C VAL A 28 5.67 -13.73 -5.83
N ASN A 29 6.24 -14.83 -6.33
CA ASN A 29 6.95 -14.84 -7.60
C ASN A 29 6.03 -14.49 -8.78
N ALA A 30 4.81 -15.01 -8.81
CA ALA A 30 3.83 -14.63 -9.83
C ALA A 30 3.48 -13.13 -9.81
N LEU A 31 3.43 -12.52 -8.62
CA LEU A 31 3.22 -11.07 -8.48
C LEU A 31 4.46 -10.27 -8.91
N ARG A 32 5.67 -10.77 -8.66
CA ARG A 32 6.93 -10.17 -9.14
C ARG A 32 7.03 -10.19 -10.66
N ASP A 33 6.78 -11.35 -11.27
CA ASP A 33 6.79 -11.50 -12.74
C ASP A 33 5.80 -10.51 -13.39
N GLU A 34 4.65 -10.33 -12.77
CA GLU A 34 3.66 -9.37 -13.23
C GLU A 34 4.09 -7.91 -13.00
N ALA A 35 4.77 -7.61 -11.90
CA ALA A 35 5.37 -6.30 -11.66
C ALA A 35 6.43 -6.00 -12.73
N ASP A 36 7.26 -6.98 -13.07
CA ASP A 36 8.28 -6.88 -14.10
C ASP A 36 7.68 -6.64 -15.50
N ARG A 37 6.56 -7.29 -15.81
CA ARG A 37 5.81 -7.02 -17.03
C ARG A 37 5.28 -5.58 -17.06
N LEU A 38 4.63 -5.15 -15.99
CA LEU A 38 4.02 -3.82 -15.89
C LEU A 38 5.04 -2.69 -16.00
N ARG A 39 6.23 -2.83 -15.43
CA ARG A 39 7.25 -1.77 -15.48
C ARG A 39 7.79 -1.51 -16.87
N GLN A 40 7.61 -2.44 -17.82
CA GLN A 40 8.08 -2.33 -19.20
C GLN A 40 7.09 -1.60 -20.11
N ILE A 41 5.82 -1.49 -19.72
CA ILE A 41 4.83 -0.83 -20.56
C ILE A 41 4.87 0.69 -20.36
N ASP A 42 4.59 1.41 -21.43
CA ASP A 42 4.36 2.86 -21.38
C ASP A 42 2.84 3.08 -21.33
N ALA A 43 2.35 3.43 -20.14
CA ALA A 43 0.93 3.56 -19.89
C ALA A 43 0.63 4.68 -18.88
N GLU A 44 -0.52 5.31 -19.04
CA GLU A 44 -1.08 6.18 -18.02
C GLU A 44 -1.24 5.39 -16.70
N GLY A 45 -0.87 6.03 -15.59
CA GLY A 45 -0.87 5.38 -14.26
C GLY A 45 0.46 4.75 -13.85
N ILE A 46 1.50 4.83 -14.70
CA ILE A 46 2.86 4.46 -14.33
C ILE A 46 3.70 5.73 -14.16
N PHE A 47 4.00 6.07 -12.92
CA PHE A 47 4.88 7.18 -12.58
C PHE A 47 6.33 6.71 -12.57
N ARG A 48 7.17 7.48 -13.24
CA ARG A 48 8.60 7.20 -13.38
C ARG A 48 9.43 8.27 -12.71
N GLU A 49 10.59 7.89 -12.21
CA GLU A 49 11.55 8.80 -11.58
C GLU A 49 12.99 8.48 -11.99
N GLY A 50 13.92 9.36 -11.58
CA GLY A 50 15.34 9.23 -11.87
C GLY A 50 15.71 9.56 -13.31
N ASN A 51 17.01 9.61 -13.56
CA ASN A 51 17.56 9.97 -14.86
C ASN A 51 17.28 8.91 -15.96
N HIS A 52 16.97 7.68 -15.55
CA HIS A 52 16.70 6.55 -16.43
C HIS A 52 15.21 6.22 -16.58
N GLY A 53 14.33 7.06 -16.04
CA GLY A 53 12.89 6.88 -16.15
C GLY A 53 12.38 5.58 -15.54
N MET A 54 12.92 5.16 -14.39
CA MET A 54 12.52 3.93 -13.73
C MET A 54 11.10 4.06 -13.15
N ALA A 55 10.32 2.99 -13.25
CA ALA A 55 9.01 2.95 -12.67
C ALA A 55 9.11 3.05 -11.14
N LYS A 56 8.43 4.06 -10.57
CA LYS A 56 8.34 4.31 -9.13
C LYS A 56 7.05 3.77 -8.54
N THR A 57 5.94 4.15 -9.15
CA THR A 57 4.61 3.75 -8.67
C THR A 57 3.72 3.45 -9.87
N MET A 58 3.00 2.35 -9.78
CA MET A 58 1.98 1.96 -10.75
C MET A 58 0.63 1.92 -10.06
N PHE A 59 -0.39 2.47 -10.69
CA PHE A 59 -1.72 2.61 -10.13
C PHE A 59 -2.76 1.80 -10.91
N ARG A 60 -3.90 1.51 -10.26
CA ARG A 60 -5.14 1.00 -10.87
C ARG A 60 -5.04 -0.43 -11.45
N MET A 61 -4.06 -1.24 -11.00
CA MET A 61 -3.88 -2.61 -11.53
C MET A 61 -5.08 -3.52 -11.32
N HIS A 62 -6.01 -3.17 -10.45
CA HIS A 62 -7.24 -3.95 -10.18
C HIS A 62 -8.39 -3.65 -11.13
N GLU A 63 -8.30 -2.60 -11.95
CA GLU A 63 -9.37 -2.12 -12.82
C GLU A 63 -9.32 -2.79 -14.18
N PRO A 64 -10.36 -3.57 -14.59
CA PRO A 64 -10.31 -4.37 -15.81
C PRO A 64 -10.07 -3.59 -17.09
N ASP A 65 -10.58 -2.36 -17.15
CA ASP A 65 -10.48 -1.48 -18.33
C ASP A 65 -9.31 -0.48 -18.22
N GLY A 66 -8.51 -0.59 -17.15
CA GLY A 66 -7.38 0.28 -16.90
C GLY A 66 -6.13 -0.11 -17.72
N PRO A 67 -5.30 0.87 -18.11
CA PRO A 67 -4.11 0.63 -18.91
C PRO A 67 -3.04 -0.23 -18.21
N THR A 68 -3.10 -0.29 -16.89
CA THR A 68 -2.20 -1.08 -16.03
C THR A 68 -2.86 -2.35 -15.49
N TYR A 69 -3.98 -2.75 -16.05
CA TYR A 69 -4.73 -3.90 -15.55
C TYR A 69 -3.88 -5.16 -15.42
N SER A 70 -4.05 -5.82 -14.28
CA SER A 70 -3.41 -7.07 -13.94
C SER A 70 -4.39 -8.06 -13.31
N PRO A 71 -4.66 -9.20 -13.95
CA PRO A 71 -5.48 -10.25 -13.36
C PRO A 71 -4.91 -10.76 -12.03
N ALA A 72 -3.57 -10.80 -11.88
CA ALA A 72 -2.90 -11.28 -10.68
C ALA A 72 -3.14 -10.34 -9.49
N TYR A 73 -2.93 -9.03 -9.66
CA TYR A 73 -3.18 -8.05 -8.60
C TYR A 73 -4.68 -7.91 -8.28
N ARG A 74 -5.53 -8.03 -9.28
CA ARG A 74 -6.98 -8.11 -9.05
C ARG A 74 -7.37 -9.35 -8.26
N ALA A 75 -6.81 -10.52 -8.58
CA ALA A 75 -7.06 -11.76 -7.83
C ALA A 75 -6.56 -11.65 -6.39
N LEU A 76 -5.34 -11.13 -6.18
CA LEU A 76 -4.76 -10.88 -4.85
C LEU A 76 -5.71 -10.07 -3.98
N SER A 77 -6.24 -8.96 -4.49
CA SER A 77 -7.13 -8.07 -3.74
C SER A 77 -8.44 -8.73 -3.31
N ARG A 78 -8.86 -9.81 -3.97
CA ARG A 78 -10.13 -10.52 -3.74
C ARG A 78 -9.99 -11.81 -2.93
N THR A 79 -8.77 -12.16 -2.53
CA THR A 79 -8.56 -13.36 -1.68
C THR A 79 -9.19 -13.17 -0.31
N SER A 80 -9.51 -14.27 0.38
CA SER A 80 -9.96 -14.20 1.78
C SER A 80 -8.89 -13.67 2.73
N ARG A 81 -7.62 -13.71 2.31
CA ARG A 81 -6.47 -13.16 3.04
C ARG A 81 -6.37 -11.64 2.90
N SER A 82 -6.92 -11.07 1.85
CA SER A 82 -7.00 -9.62 1.61
C SER A 82 -8.40 -9.08 1.96
N LEU A 83 -9.37 -9.35 1.11
CA LEU A 83 -10.74 -8.85 1.26
C LEU A 83 -11.37 -9.29 2.59
N GLY A 84 -11.24 -10.58 2.94
CA GLY A 84 -11.85 -11.10 4.16
C GLY A 84 -11.23 -10.55 5.45
N VAL A 85 -9.96 -10.14 5.42
CA VAL A 85 -9.32 -9.44 6.54
C VAL A 85 -9.82 -8.00 6.60
N ALA A 86 -9.88 -7.30 5.47
CA ALA A 86 -10.39 -5.93 5.41
C ALA A 86 -11.83 -5.83 5.93
N GLN A 87 -12.71 -6.72 5.51
CA GLN A 87 -14.09 -6.79 5.99
C GLN A 87 -14.19 -6.95 7.52
N GLN A 88 -13.35 -7.83 8.10
CA GLN A 88 -13.34 -8.04 9.55
C GLN A 88 -12.83 -6.82 10.31
N LEU A 89 -11.78 -6.15 9.81
CA LEU A 89 -11.22 -4.97 10.46
C LEU A 89 -12.13 -3.76 10.36
N LEU A 90 -12.81 -3.59 9.22
CA LEU A 90 -13.79 -2.52 9.00
C LEU A 90 -15.17 -2.84 9.59
N ARG A 91 -15.38 -4.11 10.01
CA ARG A 91 -16.67 -4.59 10.52
C ARG A 91 -17.84 -4.37 9.55
N ASP A 92 -17.53 -4.47 8.27
CA ASP A 92 -18.49 -4.33 7.18
C ASP A 92 -18.16 -5.34 6.08
N ASP A 93 -19.16 -6.06 5.60
CA ASP A 93 -19.04 -6.98 4.47
C ASP A 93 -19.14 -6.29 3.11
N LYS A 94 -19.60 -5.03 3.09
CA LYS A 94 -19.75 -4.18 1.90
C LYS A 94 -18.59 -3.21 1.78
N VAL A 95 -17.42 -3.73 1.43
CA VAL A 95 -16.21 -2.92 1.21
C VAL A 95 -15.89 -2.83 -0.27
N TYR A 96 -15.28 -1.72 -0.68
CA TYR A 96 -14.79 -1.54 -2.04
C TYR A 96 -13.29 -1.19 -2.05
N MET A 97 -12.63 -1.49 -3.15
CA MET A 97 -11.25 -1.10 -3.37
C MET A 97 -11.22 0.37 -3.80
N HIS A 98 -10.79 1.25 -2.90
CA HIS A 98 -10.62 2.66 -3.22
C HIS A 98 -9.38 2.87 -4.08
N HIS A 99 -8.29 2.16 -3.77
CA HIS A 99 -6.99 2.38 -4.37
C HIS A 99 -6.16 1.10 -4.42
N CYS A 100 -5.41 0.92 -5.49
CA CYS A 100 -4.42 -0.13 -5.63
C CYS A 100 -3.18 0.44 -6.29
N LYS A 101 -2.05 0.33 -5.63
CA LYS A 101 -0.75 0.78 -6.15
C LYS A 101 0.34 -0.25 -5.88
N LEU A 102 1.32 -0.28 -6.77
CA LEU A 102 2.56 -1.01 -6.62
C LEU A 102 3.69 0.02 -6.51
N ASN A 103 4.38 0.03 -5.40
CA ASN A 103 5.52 0.91 -5.16
C ASN A 103 6.83 0.15 -5.43
N MET A 104 7.65 0.71 -6.29
CA MET A 104 9.00 0.22 -6.58
C MET A 104 10.03 1.07 -5.85
N LYS A 105 11.02 0.41 -5.25
CA LYS A 105 12.19 1.08 -4.67
C LYS A 105 13.44 0.55 -5.38
N PRO A 106 13.81 1.11 -6.54
CA PRO A 106 15.04 0.71 -7.19
C PRO A 106 16.25 1.03 -6.31
N ALA A 107 17.24 0.15 -6.35
CA ALA A 107 18.48 0.34 -5.61
C ALA A 107 19.17 1.65 -6.07
N ILE A 108 19.77 2.36 -5.12
CA ILE A 108 20.57 3.60 -5.31
C ILE A 108 19.72 4.82 -5.64
N GLU A 109 18.82 4.75 -6.61
CA GLU A 109 18.03 5.89 -7.10
C GLU A 109 16.60 5.96 -6.52
N GLY A 110 16.22 4.99 -5.70
CA GLY A 110 14.89 4.94 -5.08
C GLY A 110 14.67 6.08 -4.09
N THR A 111 13.55 6.79 -4.23
CA THR A 111 13.18 7.88 -3.31
C THR A 111 12.54 7.36 -2.03
N VAL A 112 12.63 8.17 -0.99
CA VAL A 112 12.02 7.90 0.31
C VAL A 112 10.55 8.32 0.29
N TRP A 113 9.68 7.53 0.95
CA TRP A 113 8.36 7.98 1.37
C TRP A 113 8.46 8.46 2.82
N HIS A 114 8.20 9.75 3.01
CA HIS A 114 8.21 10.34 4.35
C HIS A 114 7.04 9.85 5.20
N TRP A 115 7.11 10.06 6.51
CA TRP A 115 6.02 9.81 7.42
C TRP A 115 4.74 10.51 6.96
N HIS A 116 3.64 9.80 6.90
CA HIS A 116 2.35 10.34 6.52
C HIS A 116 1.22 9.46 7.04
N GLN A 117 0.04 10.02 7.08
CA GLN A 117 -1.21 9.29 7.25
C GLN A 117 -1.90 9.20 5.89
N ASP A 118 -2.19 8.00 5.42
CA ASP A 118 -2.88 7.78 4.15
C ASP A 118 -4.21 8.54 4.07
N PHE A 119 -4.98 8.57 5.16
CA PHE A 119 -6.25 9.28 5.23
C PHE A 119 -6.13 10.77 4.89
N GLY A 120 -5.03 11.42 5.27
CA GLY A 120 -4.78 12.82 4.94
C GLY A 120 -4.76 13.11 3.43
N SER A 121 -4.31 12.15 2.64
CA SER A 121 -4.35 12.21 1.17
C SER A 121 -5.74 11.87 0.63
N TRP A 122 -6.32 10.75 1.08
CA TRP A 122 -7.62 10.27 0.61
C TRP A 122 -8.78 11.20 0.95
N GLN A 123 -8.68 11.98 2.01
CA GLN A 123 -9.67 13.00 2.34
C GLN A 123 -9.78 14.07 1.24
N LYS A 124 -8.68 14.39 0.55
CA LYS A 124 -8.69 15.30 -0.60
C LYS A 124 -9.37 14.68 -1.81
N ASP A 125 -9.38 13.36 -1.91
CA ASP A 125 -10.06 12.60 -2.95
C ASP A 125 -11.53 12.30 -2.61
N GLY A 126 -12.07 12.90 -1.54
CA GLY A 126 -13.47 12.83 -1.18
C GLY A 126 -13.84 11.81 -0.10
N ILE A 127 -12.89 11.08 0.48
CA ILE A 127 -13.15 10.19 1.61
C ILE A 127 -13.45 11.03 2.85
N GLN A 128 -14.65 10.91 3.39
CA GLN A 128 -15.10 11.75 4.51
C GLN A 128 -14.69 11.21 5.88
N MET A 129 -14.60 9.89 6.02
CA MET A 129 -14.36 9.22 7.29
C MET A 129 -13.10 8.32 7.19
N PRO A 130 -12.29 8.21 8.24
CA PRO A 130 -11.11 7.36 8.26
C PRO A 130 -11.43 5.85 8.41
N GLU A 131 -12.56 5.42 7.90
CA GLU A 131 -13.01 4.02 7.88
C GLU A 131 -12.40 3.30 6.69
N MET A 132 -11.09 3.13 6.74
CA MET A 132 -10.34 2.48 5.67
C MET A 132 -9.17 1.67 6.24
N VAL A 133 -8.79 0.64 5.50
CA VAL A 133 -7.65 -0.20 5.82
C VAL A 133 -6.76 -0.33 4.58
N THR A 134 -5.47 -0.16 4.77
CA THR A 134 -4.46 -0.40 3.73
C THR A 134 -3.83 -1.76 3.97
N MET A 135 -3.84 -2.62 2.95
CA MET A 135 -3.09 -3.87 2.95
C MET A 135 -1.85 -3.71 2.10
N MET A 136 -0.69 -3.89 2.71
CA MET A 136 0.59 -3.90 2.02
C MET A 136 1.14 -5.32 1.93
N VAL A 137 1.50 -5.75 0.73
CA VAL A 137 2.15 -7.03 0.47
C VAL A 137 3.59 -6.77 0.02
N MET A 138 4.55 -7.23 0.81
CA MET A 138 5.96 -7.14 0.47
C MET A 138 6.29 -8.21 -0.56
N LEU A 139 6.78 -7.80 -1.72
CA LEU A 139 7.19 -8.72 -2.79
C LEU A 139 8.67 -9.09 -2.67
N ASP A 140 9.45 -8.26 -2.02
CA ASP A 140 10.87 -8.46 -1.73
C ASP A 140 11.12 -8.41 -0.22
N GLU A 141 12.29 -8.85 0.20
CA GLU A 141 12.70 -8.75 1.59
C GLU A 141 12.76 -7.29 2.04
N ALA A 142 12.01 -6.95 3.08
CA ALA A 142 11.95 -5.61 3.63
C ALA A 142 13.00 -5.43 4.74
N THR A 143 14.16 -4.89 4.39
CA THR A 143 15.25 -4.58 5.33
C THR A 143 15.35 -3.08 5.60
N GLU A 144 16.01 -2.68 6.69
CA GLU A 144 16.28 -1.27 6.98
C GLU A 144 17.06 -0.59 5.85
N ILE A 145 18.09 -1.24 5.32
CA ILE A 145 18.89 -0.72 4.22
C ILE A 145 18.05 -0.62 2.93
N GLY A 146 17.16 -1.58 2.70
CA GLY A 146 16.21 -1.57 1.58
C GLY A 146 15.07 -0.57 1.74
N GLY A 147 15.00 0.12 2.89
CA GLY A 147 13.96 1.10 3.17
C GLY A 147 12.62 0.44 3.50
N CYS A 148 12.60 -0.42 4.50
CA CYS A 148 11.39 -1.05 5.00
C CYS A 148 10.36 -0.01 5.48
N LEU A 149 9.14 -0.47 5.67
CA LEU A 149 8.07 0.34 6.24
C LEU A 149 8.25 0.47 7.75
N TYR A 150 8.15 1.70 8.24
CA TYR A 150 8.06 1.99 9.67
C TYR A 150 6.62 2.35 10.03
N MET A 151 6.15 1.83 11.16
CA MET A 151 4.80 2.09 11.67
C MET A 151 4.89 2.67 13.07
N LEU A 152 4.06 3.67 13.38
CA LEU A 152 3.96 4.25 14.72
C LEU A 152 2.73 3.67 15.45
N PRO A 153 2.92 2.77 16.43
CA PRO A 153 1.81 2.14 17.12
C PRO A 153 0.91 3.17 17.81
N GLY A 154 -0.41 2.99 17.68
CA GLY A 154 -1.41 3.85 18.32
C GLY A 154 -1.61 5.22 17.66
N SER A 155 -0.89 5.55 16.58
CA SER A 155 -1.03 6.84 15.90
C SER A 155 -2.44 7.07 15.33
N HIS A 156 -3.12 6.02 14.89
CA HIS A 156 -4.49 6.07 14.38
C HIS A 156 -5.51 6.55 15.44
N LEU A 157 -5.22 6.40 16.73
CA LEU A 157 -6.08 6.86 17.83
C LEU A 157 -5.95 8.35 18.13
N LYS A 158 -4.96 9.01 17.52
CA LYS A 158 -4.68 10.43 17.74
C LYS A 158 -5.38 11.35 16.75
N GLY A 159 -6.15 10.78 15.82
CA GLY A 159 -6.80 11.53 14.75
C GLY A 159 -5.86 11.91 13.62
N ARG A 160 -6.34 12.79 12.75
CA ARG A 160 -5.58 13.31 11.62
C ARG A 160 -4.63 14.42 12.09
N PHE A 161 -3.39 14.34 11.63
CA PHE A 161 -2.40 15.42 11.75
C PHE A 161 -2.40 16.27 10.47
N ASP A 162 -2.26 17.57 10.61
CA ASP A 162 -2.03 18.43 9.46
C ASP A 162 -0.61 18.18 8.92
N PRO A 163 -0.46 18.06 7.59
CA PRO A 163 0.84 17.82 7.00
C PRO A 163 1.74 19.04 7.20
N TYR A 164 2.95 18.80 7.65
CA TYR A 164 4.01 19.80 7.68
C TYR A 164 4.78 19.74 6.36
N PHE A 165 5.06 20.90 5.78
CA PHE A 165 5.82 21.04 4.54
C PHE A 165 7.18 21.67 4.82
N GLU A 166 8.23 20.98 4.46
CA GLU A 166 9.58 21.54 4.48
C GLU A 166 10.04 21.84 3.05
N ASP A 167 10.47 23.07 2.79
CA ASP A 167 10.84 23.53 1.44
C ASP A 167 12.13 22.92 0.88
N SER A 168 12.88 22.20 1.73
CA SER A 168 14.17 21.62 1.37
C SER A 168 14.09 20.30 0.57
N THR A 169 12.91 19.73 0.39
CA THR A 169 12.74 18.42 -0.27
C THR A 169 11.77 18.47 -1.45
N VAL A 170 12.04 17.66 -2.47
CA VAL A 170 11.21 17.53 -3.67
C VAL A 170 9.81 16.98 -3.34
N TYR A 171 9.63 16.33 -2.18
CA TYR A 171 8.37 15.79 -1.69
C TYR A 171 8.05 16.41 -0.33
N LYS A 172 7.09 17.31 -0.33
CA LYS A 172 6.75 18.23 0.77
C LYS A 172 5.74 17.67 1.79
N PHE A 173 5.74 16.38 2.10
CA PHE A 173 4.78 15.82 3.05
C PHE A 173 5.48 15.17 4.23
N TYR A 174 5.39 15.81 5.40
CA TYR A 174 5.68 15.18 6.68
C TYR A 174 4.40 15.14 7.51
N ALA A 175 4.06 13.96 8.04
CA ALA A 175 3.15 13.87 9.16
C ALA A 175 4.01 13.79 10.42
N THR A 176 3.84 14.70 11.31
CA THR A 176 4.42 14.65 12.67
C THR A 176 3.53 13.86 13.61
#